data_02488e1948e2e873aadfb3f222af3751
#
_entry.id   02488e1948e2e873aadfb3f222af3751
#
_cell.length_a   1.000
_cell.length_b   1.000
_cell.length_c   1.000
_cell.angle_alpha   90.00
_cell.angle_beta   90.00
_cell.angle_gamma   90.00
#
_symmetry.space_group_name_H-M   'P 1'
#
loop_
_entity.id
_entity.type
_entity.pdbx_description
1 polymer ?
#
loop_
_entity_poly.entity_id
_entity_poly.type
_entity_poly.pdbx_seq_one_letter_code
_entity_poly.pdbx_strand_id
1 'polypeptide(L)'
;MQKSLEEIFRENLRFYRQRAKLSQEKLSSLLDKNINYINMIESGKSVPPLSMIEQISSILKIEPHYFLEPAEENSAFDKNSFIENASLQIAEKTKSILADLLE
;
A
#
# COMPACT_ATOMS: atom_id res chain seq x y z
N MET A 1 -17.00 -17.19 -2.74
CA MET A 1 -16.02 -17.23 -3.80
C MET A 1 -14.81 -16.42 -3.48
N GLN A 2 -13.68 -16.95 -3.76
CA GLN A 2 -12.45 -16.25 -3.46
C GLN A 2 -12.14 -15.24 -4.55
N LYS A 3 -11.63 -14.12 -4.15
CA LYS A 3 -11.15 -13.13 -5.11
C LYS A 3 -9.87 -13.61 -5.77
N SER A 4 -9.67 -13.23 -7.00
CA SER A 4 -8.41 -13.52 -7.66
C SER A 4 -7.30 -12.69 -7.02
N LEU A 5 -6.07 -13.14 -7.22
CA LEU A 5 -4.92 -12.41 -6.71
C LEU A 5 -4.86 -11.00 -7.30
N GLU A 6 -5.27 -10.86 -8.55
CA GLU A 6 -5.30 -9.56 -9.19
C GLU A 6 -6.32 -8.63 -8.55
N GLU A 7 -7.48 -9.16 -8.18
CA GLU A 7 -8.49 -8.37 -7.50
C GLU A 7 -7.99 -7.93 -6.12
N ILE A 8 -7.38 -8.85 -5.41
CA ILE A 8 -6.81 -8.55 -4.10
C ILE A 8 -5.77 -7.45 -4.24
N PHE A 9 -4.90 -7.58 -5.23
CA PHE A 9 -3.88 -6.57 -5.46
C PHE A 9 -4.49 -5.21 -5.77
N ARG A 10 -5.49 -5.16 -6.65
CA ARG A 10 -6.11 -3.89 -7.03
C ARG A 10 -6.74 -3.19 -5.84
N GLU A 11 -7.45 -3.97 -5.02
CA GLU A 11 -8.11 -3.40 -3.85
C GLU A 11 -7.10 -2.89 -2.85
N ASN A 12 -6.02 -3.65 -2.66
CA ASN A 12 -4.98 -3.24 -1.73
C ASN A 12 -4.22 -2.02 -2.25
N LEU A 13 -3.97 -1.97 -3.55
CA LEU A 13 -3.31 -0.81 -4.13
C LEU A 13 -4.13 0.45 -3.87
N ARG A 14 -5.42 0.38 -4.13
CA ARG A 14 -6.30 1.52 -3.89
C ARG A 14 -6.29 1.91 -2.41
N PHE A 15 -6.39 0.92 -1.56
CA PHE A 15 -6.42 1.17 -0.12
C PHE A 15 -5.15 1.88 0.35
N TYR A 16 -3.99 1.34 0.01
CA TYR A 16 -2.74 1.93 0.47
C TYR A 16 -2.45 3.26 -0.20
N ARG A 17 -2.87 3.41 -1.45
CA ARG A 17 -2.74 4.68 -2.15
C ARG A 17 -3.55 5.77 -1.46
N GLN A 18 -4.81 5.47 -1.17
CA GLN A 18 -5.69 6.44 -0.53
C GLN A 18 -5.21 6.76 0.88
N ARG A 19 -4.71 5.76 1.55
CA ARG A 19 -4.15 5.98 2.88
C ARG A 19 -2.95 6.90 2.85
N ALA A 20 -2.16 6.80 1.80
CA ALA A 20 -1.02 7.69 1.61
C ALA A 20 -1.45 9.06 1.08
N LYS A 21 -2.75 9.23 0.86
CA LYS A 21 -3.32 10.48 0.35
C LYS A 21 -2.76 10.88 -1.00
N LEU A 22 -2.52 9.88 -1.83
CA LEU A 22 -2.04 10.10 -3.18
C LEU A 22 -3.18 9.85 -4.17
N SER A 23 -3.31 10.74 -5.14
CA SER A 23 -4.23 10.50 -6.24
C SER A 23 -3.62 9.45 -7.17
N GLN A 24 -4.46 8.89 -8.05
CA GLN A 24 -3.97 7.98 -9.07
C GLN A 24 -2.92 8.66 -9.94
N GLU A 25 -3.21 9.91 -10.30
CA GLU A 25 -2.29 10.69 -11.14
C GLU A 25 -0.98 10.96 -10.45
N LYS A 26 -1.05 11.30 -9.16
CA LYS A 26 0.16 11.60 -8.41
C LYS A 26 1.04 10.37 -8.27
N LEU A 27 0.43 9.24 -7.94
CA LEU A 27 1.22 8.01 -7.83
C LEU A 27 1.81 7.63 -9.18
N SER A 28 1.04 7.75 -10.26
CA SER A 28 1.54 7.49 -11.60
C SER A 28 2.75 8.37 -11.90
N SER A 29 2.66 9.63 -11.55
CA SER A 29 3.73 10.59 -11.77
C SER A 29 4.98 10.22 -10.96
N LEU A 30 4.78 9.82 -9.71
CA LEU A 30 5.90 9.41 -8.87
C LEU A 30 6.61 8.16 -9.40
N LEU A 31 5.88 7.35 -10.16
CA LEU A 31 6.43 6.17 -10.81
C LEU A 31 7.02 6.48 -12.18
N ASP A 32 6.98 7.74 -12.57
CA ASP A 32 7.44 8.19 -13.88
C ASP A 32 6.67 7.49 -14.99
N LYS A 33 5.37 7.37 -14.81
CA LYS A 33 4.48 6.74 -15.76
C LYS A 33 3.43 7.73 -16.25
N ASN A 34 2.70 7.32 -17.30
CA ASN A 34 1.58 8.08 -17.79
C ASN A 34 0.58 8.32 -16.66
N ILE A 35 -0.11 9.46 -16.69
CA ILE A 35 -1.01 9.82 -15.59
C ILE A 35 -2.16 8.84 -15.40
N ASN A 36 -2.47 8.04 -16.40
CA ASN A 36 -3.52 7.03 -16.32
C ASN A 36 -3.04 5.67 -15.86
N TYR A 37 -1.75 5.53 -15.56
CA TYR A 37 -1.14 4.24 -15.30
C TYR A 37 -1.80 3.53 -14.12
N ILE A 38 -1.91 4.21 -12.99
CA ILE A 38 -2.50 3.61 -11.79
C ILE A 38 -4.00 3.37 -11.99
N ASN A 39 -4.68 4.27 -12.70
CA ASN A 39 -6.10 4.06 -13.01
C ASN A 39 -6.29 2.76 -13.82
N MET A 40 -5.44 2.51 -14.77
CA MET A 40 -5.52 1.29 -15.58
C MET A 40 -5.33 0.04 -14.73
N ILE A 41 -4.44 0.10 -13.77
CA ILE A 41 -4.24 -1.02 -12.86
C ILE A 41 -5.44 -1.20 -11.94
N GLU A 42 -5.88 -0.12 -11.32
CA GLU A 42 -6.98 -0.20 -10.35
C GLU A 42 -8.31 -0.58 -11.01
N SER A 43 -8.47 -0.25 -12.27
CA SER A 43 -9.68 -0.63 -13.01
C SER A 43 -9.61 -2.05 -13.57
N GLY A 44 -8.49 -2.71 -13.42
CA GLY A 44 -8.33 -4.08 -13.90
C GLY A 44 -7.94 -4.20 -15.36
N LYS A 45 -7.64 -3.09 -16.01
CA LYS A 45 -7.27 -3.11 -17.42
C LYS A 45 -5.82 -3.48 -17.63
N SER A 46 -5.02 -3.41 -16.59
CA SER A 46 -3.60 -3.66 -16.69
C SER A 46 -3.12 -4.33 -15.40
N VAL A 47 -2.14 -5.21 -15.53
CA VAL A 47 -1.52 -5.87 -14.39
C VAL A 47 -0.04 -5.50 -14.41
N PRO A 48 0.48 -4.91 -13.33
CA PRO A 48 1.87 -4.50 -13.35
C PRO A 48 2.80 -5.69 -13.13
N PRO A 49 4.02 -5.60 -13.64
CA PRO A 49 5.03 -6.61 -13.32
C PRO A 49 5.47 -6.50 -11.87
N LEU A 50 6.07 -7.56 -11.38
CA LEU A 50 6.50 -7.60 -9.96
C LEU A 50 7.47 -6.46 -9.63
N SER A 51 8.33 -6.10 -10.57
CA SER A 51 9.26 -5.00 -10.34
C SER A 51 8.53 -3.69 -10.09
N MET A 52 7.39 -3.50 -10.74
CA MET A 52 6.61 -2.30 -10.52
C MET A 52 5.91 -2.34 -9.16
N ILE A 53 5.48 -3.52 -8.74
CA ILE A 53 4.89 -3.67 -7.41
C ILE A 53 5.92 -3.28 -6.35
N GLU A 54 7.18 -3.63 -6.55
CA GLU A 54 8.24 -3.21 -5.65
C GLU A 54 8.39 -1.69 -5.61
N GLN A 55 8.32 -1.06 -6.78
CA GLN A 55 8.43 0.40 -6.83
C GLN A 55 7.25 1.07 -6.15
N ILE A 56 6.05 0.55 -6.39
CA ILE A 56 4.85 1.08 -5.74
C ILE A 56 4.96 0.94 -4.23
N SER A 57 5.38 -0.23 -3.77
CA SER A 57 5.50 -0.47 -2.34
C SER A 57 6.52 0.46 -1.71
N SER A 58 7.58 0.76 -2.43
CA SER A 58 8.60 1.67 -1.96
C SER A 58 8.04 3.08 -1.77
N ILE A 59 7.25 3.55 -2.72
CA ILE A 59 6.64 4.86 -2.63
C ILE A 59 5.60 4.89 -1.52
N LEU A 60 4.80 3.84 -1.40
CA LEU A 60 3.76 3.78 -0.39
C LEU A 60 4.28 3.37 0.98
N LYS A 61 5.56 3.00 1.05
CA LYS A 61 6.25 2.65 2.29
C LYS A 61 5.60 1.48 3.02
N ILE A 62 5.29 0.45 2.25
CA ILE A 62 4.76 -0.80 2.79
C ILE A 62 5.56 -1.96 2.21
N GLU A 63 5.49 -3.10 2.89
CA GLU A 63 6.11 -4.30 2.37
C GLU A 63 5.33 -4.81 1.17
N PRO A 64 5.99 -5.23 0.10
CA PRO A 64 5.27 -5.64 -1.13
C PRO A 64 4.25 -6.74 -0.92
N HIS A 65 4.51 -7.67 0.00
CA HIS A 65 3.59 -8.78 0.19
C HIS A 65 2.23 -8.34 0.74
N TYR A 66 2.14 -7.18 1.36
CA TYR A 66 0.86 -6.67 1.83
C TYR A 66 -0.13 -6.45 0.69
N PHE A 67 0.36 -6.19 -0.51
CA PHE A 67 -0.53 -6.02 -1.65
C PHE A 67 -1.28 -7.30 -2.00
N LEU A 68 -0.76 -8.44 -1.59
CA LEU A 68 -1.31 -9.72 -1.98
C LEU A 68 -2.08 -10.41 -0.85
N GLU A 69 -2.23 -9.75 0.27
CA GLU A 69 -2.97 -10.29 1.40
C GLU A 69 -4.40 -9.83 1.35
N PRO A 70 -5.35 -10.77 1.46
CA PRO A 70 -6.76 -10.41 1.38
C PRO A 70 -7.15 -9.41 2.46
N ALA A 71 -7.76 -8.31 2.04
CA ALA A 71 -8.16 -7.27 2.96
C ALA A 71 -9.20 -7.74 3.96
N GLU A 72 -10.01 -8.70 3.57
CA GLU A 72 -11.05 -9.20 4.46
C GLU A 72 -10.53 -9.94 5.65
N GLU A 73 -9.46 -10.70 5.47
CA GLU A 73 -8.86 -11.42 6.58
C GLU A 73 -8.32 -10.47 7.60
N ASN A 74 -7.86 -9.36 7.13
CA ASN A 74 -7.18 -8.39 7.96
C ASN A 74 -8.04 -7.21 8.30
N SER A 75 -9.20 -7.08 7.66
CA SER A 75 -9.91 -5.80 7.73
C SER A 75 -10.34 -5.44 9.14
N ALA A 76 -10.82 -6.39 9.92
CA ALA A 76 -11.18 -6.11 11.29
C ALA A 76 -9.96 -6.00 12.17
N PHE A 77 -9.00 -6.84 11.90
CA PHE A 77 -7.74 -6.85 12.62
C PHE A 77 -6.90 -5.65 12.25
N ASP A 78 -6.77 -5.42 10.95
CA ASP A 78 -5.91 -4.36 10.47
C ASP A 78 -6.47 -2.98 10.68
N LYS A 79 -7.78 -2.86 10.75
CA LYS A 79 -8.31 -1.55 11.06
C LYS A 79 -7.82 -1.10 12.40
N ASN A 80 -7.82 -2.00 13.35
CA ASN A 80 -7.34 -1.66 14.67
C ASN A 80 -5.83 -1.67 14.73
N SER A 81 -5.21 -2.75 14.27
CA SER A 81 -3.77 -2.79 14.33
C SER A 81 -3.16 -1.79 13.37
N PHE A 82 -3.92 -1.38 12.36
CA PHE A 82 -3.42 -0.41 11.42
C PHE A 82 -3.46 0.99 11.99
N ILE A 83 -4.55 1.31 12.64
CA ILE A 83 -4.64 2.56 13.35
C ILE A 83 -3.66 2.54 14.49
N GLU A 84 -3.59 1.44 15.18
CA GLU A 84 -2.60 1.26 16.22
C GLU A 84 -1.22 1.23 15.67
N ASN A 85 -1.00 0.51 14.58
CA ASN A 85 0.31 0.45 13.98
C ASN A 85 0.67 1.70 13.24
N ALA A 86 -0.28 2.48 12.79
CA ALA A 86 0.04 3.77 12.24
C ALA A 86 0.40 4.72 13.36
N SER A 87 -0.29 4.60 14.46
CA SER A 87 0.10 5.32 15.66
C SER A 87 1.34 4.72 16.25
N LEU A 88 1.40 3.39 16.28
CA LEU A 88 2.55 2.71 16.81
C LEU A 88 3.72 2.73 15.89
N GLN A 89 3.53 2.81 14.61
CA GLN A 89 4.66 2.90 13.73
C GLN A 89 5.15 4.29 13.59
N ILE A 90 4.27 5.21 13.84
CA ILE A 90 4.68 6.56 14.05
C ILE A 90 5.24 6.65 15.44
N ALA A 91 4.63 5.97 16.39
CA ALA A 91 5.15 5.88 17.73
C ALA A 91 6.31 4.93 17.79
N GLU A 92 6.36 3.91 17.00
CA GLU A 92 7.47 2.99 17.02
C GLU A 92 8.56 3.32 16.07
N LYS A 93 8.26 4.02 15.05
CA LYS A 93 9.30 4.64 14.30
C LYS A 93 9.78 5.84 15.03
N THR A 94 8.88 6.50 15.68
CA THR A 94 9.22 7.55 16.59
C THR A 94 9.84 6.95 17.82
N LYS A 95 9.36 5.80 18.21
CA LYS A 95 9.89 5.09 19.33
C LYS A 95 11.10 4.29 18.96
N SER A 96 11.22 3.85 17.77
CA SER A 96 12.38 3.25 17.24
C SER A 96 13.39 4.31 16.91
N ILE A 97 12.93 5.41 16.46
CA ILE A 97 13.72 6.61 16.32
C ILE A 97 13.99 7.16 17.69
N LEU A 98 13.01 7.16 18.56
CA LEU A 98 13.21 7.54 19.93
C LEU A 98 13.98 6.51 20.69
N ALA A 99 13.76 5.26 20.42
CA ALA A 99 14.56 4.21 21.00
C ALA A 99 15.96 4.25 20.45
N ASP A 100 16.10 4.57 19.19
CA ASP A 100 17.40 4.81 18.58
C ASP A 100 18.01 6.07 19.11
N LEU A 101 17.16 7.00 19.47
CA LEU A 101 17.63 8.24 20.06
C LEU A 101 17.81 8.12 21.54
N LEU A 102 17.01 7.28 22.15
CA LEU A 102 17.04 7.09 23.58
C LEU A 102 17.90 5.93 24.01
N GLU A 103 18.19 5.09 23.07
CA GLU A 103 19.09 3.98 23.35
C GLU A 103 20.45 4.29 22.79
#